data_7cad58eab520d11c16214b20dd1ba35a
#
_entry.id   7cad58eab520d11c16214b20dd1ba35a
#
_cell.length_a   1.000
_cell.length_b   1.000
_cell.length_c   1.000
_cell.angle_alpha   90.00
_cell.angle_beta   90.00
_cell.angle_gamma   90.00
#
_symmetry.space_group_name_H-M   'P 1'
#
loop_
_entity.id
_entity.type
_entity.pdbx_description
1 polymer ?
#
loop_
_entity_poly.entity_id
_entity_poly.type
_entity_poly.pdbx_seq_one_letter_code
_entity_poly.pdbx_strand_id
1 'polypeptide(L)'
;MVNGKYLVEKLIVYAKSFLYLAETDEIYMRNCLLASLRLSSPLSEVPNLDFIKEMSVPDVLFDEIKDYSRENAIASDDTQATLFAASVFGMLTQKPSEINTTFSYLKEKMGAQAACDYLYNLSVMNNYIQKTAISKNLLWEYRDGDNVLEITINLSKPEKDNKDIMKLAKAPVDGEKYPKCALCPENEGYLGSYTHPPRSNLRTVSLTLGGEDWSLQYSPYAYFNEHCIVFNKHHTPMRMTRQTITKLFDFIDILPNYFVGSNSDLPIVGGSILNHEHYQGGRHEMPMHKAKPRYTLTSEKFPDVEISILNWYNSAIRLTGYNKNTICELGGDIVDAWKAYSDESVGIINSAEERHNTCTPIARYLSDSKFCLEIILRNNITTEEYPDGVFHAHPEYHNIKKEGIGLIEAMGLYILPGRLKKQIEQIADILCGDAPFCPEKIEPTDPLYVHKKMITELKEVNPDLDDREKALEIIRKRINETCVHILENTAVFKTNETGTLAFRRFLNTLSIK
;
A
#
# COMPACT_ATOMS: atom_id res chain seq x y z
N MET A 1 5.53 7.30 -36.67
CA MET A 1 5.44 5.83 -36.85
C MET A 1 6.67 5.19 -36.23
N VAL A 2 6.50 4.32 -35.27
CA VAL A 2 7.61 3.65 -34.56
C VAL A 2 8.25 2.59 -35.47
N ASN A 3 9.57 2.63 -35.64
CA ASN A 3 10.27 1.60 -36.40
C ASN A 3 10.44 0.34 -35.54
N GLY A 4 9.66 -0.71 -35.83
CA GLY A 4 9.64 -1.94 -35.03
C GLY A 4 10.98 -2.66 -34.97
N LYS A 5 11.77 -2.70 -36.06
CA LYS A 5 13.08 -3.33 -36.06
C LYS A 5 14.08 -2.58 -35.17
N TYR A 6 14.02 -1.24 -35.19
CA TYR A 6 14.83 -0.40 -34.31
C TYR A 6 14.42 -0.56 -32.84
N LEU A 7 13.10 -0.67 -32.57
CA LEU A 7 12.56 -0.96 -31.25
C LEU A 7 13.08 -2.30 -30.69
N VAL A 8 13.13 -3.37 -31.51
CA VAL A 8 13.71 -4.67 -31.12
C VAL A 8 15.14 -4.49 -30.60
N GLU A 9 16.00 -3.79 -31.37
CA GLU A 9 17.41 -3.64 -30.96
C GLU A 9 17.55 -2.78 -29.68
N LYS A 10 16.73 -1.73 -29.54
CA LYS A 10 16.66 -0.96 -28.28
C LYS A 10 16.30 -1.85 -27.09
N LEU A 11 15.29 -2.71 -27.24
CA LEU A 11 14.84 -3.62 -26.21
C LEU A 11 15.90 -4.69 -25.85
N ILE A 12 16.66 -5.19 -26.82
CA ILE A 12 17.78 -6.11 -26.56
C ILE A 12 18.87 -5.42 -25.76
N VAL A 13 19.32 -4.21 -26.18
CA VAL A 13 20.33 -3.45 -25.42
C VAL A 13 19.84 -3.14 -24.00
N TYR A 14 18.58 -2.75 -23.87
CA TYR A 14 17.95 -2.48 -22.58
C TYR A 14 17.93 -3.71 -21.67
N ALA A 15 17.49 -4.85 -22.20
CA ALA A 15 17.41 -6.10 -21.43
C ALA A 15 18.78 -6.59 -20.95
N LYS A 16 19.82 -6.45 -21.78
CA LYS A 16 21.22 -6.76 -21.40
C LYS A 16 21.71 -5.81 -20.30
N SER A 17 21.35 -4.54 -20.37
CA SER A 17 21.85 -3.53 -19.42
C SER A 17 21.13 -3.58 -18.06
N PHE A 18 19.82 -3.90 -18.03
CA PHE A 18 19.00 -3.70 -16.84
C PHE A 18 18.18 -4.91 -16.40
N LEU A 19 17.94 -5.90 -17.29
CA LEU A 19 17.10 -7.06 -16.99
C LEU A 19 17.89 -8.37 -16.97
N TYR A 20 19.23 -8.26 -16.95
CA TYR A 20 20.15 -9.41 -16.83
C TYR A 20 20.03 -10.42 -17.97
N LEU A 21 19.65 -9.99 -19.18
CA LEU A 21 19.65 -10.86 -20.36
C LEU A 21 21.08 -11.32 -20.68
N ALA A 22 21.30 -12.64 -20.63
CA ALA A 22 22.60 -13.21 -20.93
C ALA A 22 22.94 -13.10 -22.44
N GLU A 23 24.23 -12.97 -22.74
CA GLU A 23 24.74 -12.94 -24.12
C GLU A 23 24.28 -14.16 -24.94
N THR A 24 24.25 -15.33 -24.32
CA THR A 24 23.82 -16.59 -24.94
C THR A 24 22.36 -16.60 -25.34
N ASP A 25 21.53 -15.78 -24.69
CA ASP A 25 20.08 -15.73 -24.90
C ASP A 25 19.66 -14.61 -25.88
N GLU A 26 20.60 -13.78 -26.33
CA GLU A 26 20.32 -12.60 -27.16
C GLU A 26 19.58 -12.97 -28.45
N ILE A 27 20.07 -13.97 -29.20
CA ILE A 27 19.46 -14.40 -30.48
C ILE A 27 18.05 -14.96 -30.23
N TYR A 28 17.90 -15.79 -29.21
CA TYR A 28 16.60 -16.34 -28.82
C TYR A 28 15.60 -15.24 -28.49
N MET A 29 16.00 -14.28 -27.65
CA MET A 29 15.15 -13.16 -27.22
C MET A 29 14.79 -12.24 -28.38
N ARG A 30 15.75 -11.92 -29.28
CA ARG A 30 15.50 -11.15 -30.50
C ARG A 30 14.43 -11.82 -31.36
N ASN A 31 14.50 -13.14 -31.56
CA ASN A 31 13.51 -13.88 -32.31
C ASN A 31 12.12 -13.86 -31.64
N CYS A 32 12.05 -13.96 -30.32
CA CYS A 32 10.80 -13.81 -29.56
C CYS A 32 10.19 -12.41 -29.75
N LEU A 33 11.01 -11.35 -29.70
CA LEU A 33 10.56 -9.97 -29.94
C LEU A 33 10.07 -9.78 -31.38
N LEU A 34 10.81 -10.30 -32.38
CA LEU A 34 10.39 -10.24 -33.78
C LEU A 34 9.02 -10.91 -33.97
N ALA A 35 8.81 -12.06 -33.39
CA ALA A 35 7.52 -12.77 -33.44
C ALA A 35 6.40 -11.96 -32.77
N SER A 36 6.63 -11.42 -31.57
CA SER A 36 5.65 -10.60 -30.85
C SER A 36 5.28 -9.33 -31.60
N LEU A 37 6.25 -8.66 -32.22
CA LEU A 37 6.06 -7.44 -33.00
C LEU A 37 5.64 -7.70 -34.45
N ARG A 38 5.42 -8.98 -34.84
CA ARG A 38 5.03 -9.42 -36.19
C ARG A 38 6.03 -8.97 -37.26
N LEU A 39 7.32 -9.03 -36.96
CA LEU A 39 8.42 -8.69 -37.86
C LEU A 39 9.08 -9.94 -38.44
N SER A 40 9.47 -9.89 -39.71
CA SER A 40 10.06 -11.03 -40.43
C SER A 40 11.59 -11.13 -40.32
N SER A 41 12.25 -10.04 -39.92
CA SER A 41 13.72 -10.00 -39.82
C SER A 41 14.19 -8.84 -38.95
N PRO A 42 15.37 -8.93 -38.28
CA PRO A 42 15.96 -7.83 -37.52
C PRO A 42 16.47 -6.72 -38.44
N LEU A 43 17.07 -5.68 -37.86
CA LEU A 43 17.85 -4.69 -38.61
C LEU A 43 19.07 -5.37 -39.24
N SER A 44 19.43 -4.92 -40.46
CA SER A 44 20.64 -5.36 -41.14
C SER A 44 21.92 -4.79 -40.48
N GLU A 45 21.83 -3.59 -39.97
CA GLU A 45 22.90 -2.92 -39.23
C GLU A 45 22.32 -2.30 -37.96
N VAL A 46 22.88 -2.63 -36.81
CA VAL A 46 22.47 -2.08 -35.53
C VAL A 46 23.21 -0.74 -35.29
N PRO A 47 22.51 0.39 -35.16
CA PRO A 47 23.16 1.68 -34.87
C PRO A 47 23.71 1.72 -33.45
N ASN A 48 24.45 2.78 -33.12
CA ASN A 48 24.87 3.02 -31.74
C ASN A 48 23.62 3.30 -30.87
N LEU A 49 23.47 2.51 -29.80
CA LEU A 49 22.36 2.56 -28.84
C LEU A 49 22.86 2.80 -27.40
N ASP A 50 24.04 3.37 -27.22
CA ASP A 50 24.63 3.58 -25.88
C ASP A 50 23.75 4.44 -24.98
N PHE A 51 22.96 5.36 -25.54
CA PHE A 51 22.00 6.17 -24.78
C PHE A 51 20.95 5.32 -24.00
N ILE A 52 20.69 4.09 -24.45
CA ILE A 52 19.80 3.16 -23.72
C ILE A 52 20.41 2.79 -22.36
N LYS A 53 21.74 2.66 -22.26
CA LYS A 53 22.45 2.29 -21.04
C LYS A 53 22.41 3.37 -19.96
N GLU A 54 22.02 4.59 -20.33
CA GLU A 54 21.90 5.74 -19.42
C GLU A 54 20.45 5.94 -18.91
N MET A 55 19.51 5.09 -19.30
CA MET A 55 18.12 5.19 -18.90
C MET A 55 17.98 4.85 -17.41
N SER A 56 17.27 5.70 -16.66
CA SER A 56 16.95 5.48 -15.24
C SER A 56 15.62 4.79 -15.02
N VAL A 57 14.73 4.82 -16.03
CA VAL A 57 13.39 4.22 -16.02
C VAL A 57 13.01 3.76 -17.43
N PRO A 58 12.17 2.73 -17.58
CA PRO A 58 11.82 2.17 -18.90
C PRO A 58 10.68 2.87 -19.61
N ASP A 59 10.07 3.91 -19.06
CA ASP A 59 8.79 4.48 -19.49
C ASP A 59 8.77 4.83 -20.99
N VAL A 60 9.85 5.41 -21.51
CA VAL A 60 9.96 5.77 -22.94
C VAL A 60 9.84 4.53 -23.84
N LEU A 61 10.52 3.44 -23.48
CA LEU A 61 10.42 2.19 -24.25
C LEU A 61 9.06 1.53 -24.09
N PHE A 62 8.48 1.61 -22.90
CA PHE A 62 7.14 1.11 -22.64
C PHE A 62 6.09 1.83 -23.49
N ASP A 63 6.17 3.16 -23.56
CA ASP A 63 5.28 3.97 -24.40
C ASP A 63 5.51 3.73 -25.89
N GLU A 64 6.76 3.58 -26.34
CA GLU A 64 7.05 3.21 -27.74
C GLU A 64 6.44 1.84 -28.13
N ILE A 65 6.42 0.87 -27.23
CA ILE A 65 5.76 -0.42 -27.48
C ILE A 65 4.25 -0.23 -27.59
N LYS A 66 3.65 0.60 -26.72
CA LYS A 66 2.21 0.94 -26.79
C LYS A 66 1.87 1.59 -28.13
N ASP A 67 2.64 2.60 -28.54
CA ASP A 67 2.44 3.30 -29.81
C ASP A 67 2.60 2.34 -30.98
N TYR A 68 3.67 1.56 -31.02
CA TYR A 68 3.87 0.55 -32.05
C TYR A 68 2.70 -0.44 -32.14
N SER A 69 2.19 -0.91 -31.01
CA SER A 69 1.08 -1.86 -30.95
C SER A 69 -0.22 -1.29 -31.55
N ARG A 70 -0.49 -0.01 -31.30
CA ARG A 70 -1.65 0.70 -31.88
C ARG A 70 -1.48 0.95 -33.37
N GLU A 71 -0.32 1.43 -33.79
CA GLU A 71 -0.01 1.73 -35.19
C GLU A 71 -0.06 0.48 -36.09
N ASN A 72 0.24 -0.69 -35.55
CA ASN A 72 0.28 -1.96 -36.29
C ASN A 72 -0.92 -2.90 -36.00
N ALA A 73 -2.02 -2.36 -35.47
CA ALA A 73 -3.25 -3.08 -35.16
C ALA A 73 -3.02 -4.38 -34.32
N ILE A 74 -2.06 -4.32 -33.40
CA ILE A 74 -1.86 -5.37 -32.37
C ILE A 74 -2.81 -5.08 -31.21
N ALA A 75 -2.97 -3.80 -30.85
CA ALA A 75 -3.88 -3.32 -29.82
C ALA A 75 -4.92 -2.38 -30.40
N SER A 76 -6.18 -2.50 -29.98
CA SER A 76 -7.30 -1.69 -30.43
C SER A 76 -7.55 -0.45 -29.56
N ASP A 77 -7.03 -0.45 -28.32
CA ASP A 77 -7.20 0.64 -27.36
C ASP A 77 -6.01 0.72 -26.39
N ASP A 78 -6.02 1.70 -25.48
CA ASP A 78 -4.90 1.94 -24.57
C ASP A 78 -4.75 0.81 -23.53
N THR A 79 -5.84 0.18 -23.11
CA THR A 79 -5.78 -0.98 -22.19
C THR A 79 -5.03 -2.14 -22.84
N GLN A 80 -5.42 -2.52 -24.06
CA GLN A 80 -4.74 -3.59 -24.80
C GLN A 80 -3.28 -3.24 -25.12
N ALA A 81 -2.98 -1.97 -25.46
CA ALA A 81 -1.62 -1.51 -25.67
C ALA A 81 -0.77 -1.62 -24.40
N THR A 82 -1.35 -1.30 -23.23
CA THR A 82 -0.68 -1.45 -21.94
C THR A 82 -0.45 -2.92 -21.57
N LEU A 83 -1.44 -3.79 -21.79
CA LEU A 83 -1.28 -5.24 -21.60
C LEU A 83 -0.18 -5.81 -22.50
N PHE A 84 -0.15 -5.39 -23.75
CA PHE A 84 0.87 -5.82 -24.70
C PHE A 84 2.26 -5.34 -24.29
N ALA A 85 2.44 -4.08 -23.95
CA ALA A 85 3.73 -3.55 -23.49
C ALA A 85 4.23 -4.28 -22.23
N ALA A 86 3.34 -4.52 -21.25
CA ALA A 86 3.67 -5.30 -20.07
C ALA A 86 4.07 -6.75 -20.41
N SER A 87 3.45 -7.36 -21.43
CA SER A 87 3.82 -8.70 -21.87
C SER A 87 5.20 -8.76 -22.51
N VAL A 88 5.58 -7.74 -23.29
CA VAL A 88 6.93 -7.61 -23.86
C VAL A 88 7.97 -7.45 -22.75
N PHE A 89 7.74 -6.58 -21.76
CA PHE A 89 8.64 -6.45 -20.60
C PHE A 89 8.69 -7.74 -19.76
N GLY A 90 7.55 -8.44 -19.62
CA GLY A 90 7.50 -9.74 -18.94
C GLY A 90 8.33 -10.81 -19.64
N MET A 91 8.36 -10.82 -20.98
CA MET A 91 9.19 -11.70 -21.79
C MET A 91 10.69 -11.41 -21.61
N LEU A 92 11.05 -10.13 -21.52
CA LEU A 92 12.44 -9.68 -21.32
C LEU A 92 12.95 -9.93 -19.89
N THR A 93 12.05 -10.09 -18.94
CA THR A 93 12.40 -10.26 -17.51
C THR A 93 12.74 -11.72 -17.21
N GLN A 94 13.81 -11.96 -16.46
CA GLN A 94 14.21 -13.30 -16.01
C GLN A 94 13.03 -14.12 -15.49
N LYS A 95 13.15 -15.45 -15.64
CA LYS A 95 12.13 -16.39 -15.13
C LYS A 95 12.10 -16.41 -13.59
N PRO A 96 10.97 -16.76 -12.97
CA PRO A 96 10.86 -16.85 -11.50
C PRO A 96 11.93 -17.73 -10.85
N SER A 97 12.33 -18.85 -11.50
CA SER A 97 13.38 -19.74 -10.97
C SER A 97 14.75 -19.06 -10.91
N GLU A 98 15.13 -18.29 -11.93
CA GLU A 98 16.39 -17.55 -11.99
C GLU A 98 16.42 -16.47 -10.92
N ILE A 99 15.30 -15.74 -10.77
CA ILE A 99 15.16 -14.66 -9.76
C ILE A 99 15.28 -15.23 -8.35
N ASN A 100 14.57 -16.31 -8.05
CA ASN A 100 14.64 -16.95 -6.72
C ASN A 100 16.06 -17.46 -6.41
N THR A 101 16.76 -18.03 -7.41
CA THR A 101 18.15 -18.48 -7.26
C THR A 101 19.07 -17.28 -6.99
N THR A 102 18.97 -16.20 -7.78
CA THR A 102 19.79 -15.00 -7.62
C THR A 102 19.50 -14.30 -6.30
N PHE A 103 18.23 -14.16 -5.92
CA PHE A 103 17.85 -13.57 -4.64
C PHE A 103 18.43 -14.35 -3.45
N SER A 104 18.31 -15.67 -3.47
CA SER A 104 18.86 -16.53 -2.41
C SER A 104 20.38 -16.45 -2.34
N TYR A 105 21.06 -16.44 -3.48
CA TYR A 105 22.51 -16.29 -3.57
C TYR A 105 22.97 -14.93 -3.00
N LEU A 106 22.34 -13.84 -3.43
CA LEU A 106 22.68 -12.49 -2.96
C LEU A 106 22.43 -12.36 -1.46
N LYS A 107 21.31 -12.89 -0.96
CA LYS A 107 21.01 -12.89 0.47
C LYS A 107 22.07 -13.61 1.29
N GLU A 108 22.52 -14.77 0.83
CA GLU A 108 23.55 -15.57 1.52
C GLU A 108 24.93 -14.92 1.48
N LYS A 109 25.34 -14.38 0.33
CA LYS A 109 26.72 -13.88 0.12
C LYS A 109 26.92 -12.41 0.44
N MET A 110 25.89 -11.58 0.27
CA MET A 110 25.97 -10.12 0.36
C MET A 110 24.98 -9.54 1.38
N GLY A 111 24.11 -10.37 1.95
CA GLY A 111 23.12 -9.96 2.93
C GLY A 111 21.74 -9.63 2.33
N ALA A 112 20.74 -9.53 3.21
CA ALA A 112 19.34 -9.35 2.84
C ALA A 112 19.12 -8.08 2.00
N GLN A 113 19.81 -6.98 2.31
CA GLN A 113 19.67 -5.72 1.59
C GLN A 113 20.03 -5.85 0.11
N ALA A 114 21.14 -6.51 -0.22
CA ALA A 114 21.57 -6.70 -1.61
C ALA A 114 20.55 -7.53 -2.41
N ALA A 115 19.91 -8.52 -1.79
CA ALA A 115 18.84 -9.30 -2.40
C ALA A 115 17.58 -8.45 -2.65
N CYS A 116 17.21 -7.59 -1.70
CA CYS A 116 16.09 -6.66 -1.85
C CYS A 116 16.36 -5.62 -2.93
N ASP A 117 17.55 -5.02 -2.95
CA ASP A 117 17.96 -4.05 -3.98
C ASP A 117 17.89 -4.66 -5.39
N TYR A 118 18.34 -5.91 -5.55
CA TYR A 118 18.21 -6.64 -6.81
C TYR A 118 16.76 -6.76 -7.27
N LEU A 119 15.87 -7.30 -6.42
CA LEU A 119 14.47 -7.52 -6.78
C LEU A 119 13.73 -6.19 -7.00
N TYR A 120 14.03 -5.17 -6.19
CA TYR A 120 13.41 -3.85 -6.31
C TYR A 120 13.83 -3.17 -7.62
N ASN A 121 15.15 -3.14 -7.92
CA ASN A 121 15.64 -2.57 -9.16
C ASN A 121 15.10 -3.30 -10.38
N LEU A 122 15.05 -4.64 -10.35
CA LEU A 122 14.42 -5.42 -11.42
C LEU A 122 12.95 -5.03 -11.60
N SER A 123 12.19 -4.86 -10.49
CA SER A 123 10.77 -4.48 -10.54
C SER A 123 10.55 -3.05 -11.06
N VAL A 124 11.52 -2.15 -10.89
CA VAL A 124 11.53 -0.81 -11.51
C VAL A 124 11.85 -0.92 -13.00
N MET A 125 12.96 -1.61 -13.32
CA MET A 125 13.47 -1.65 -14.69
C MET A 125 12.63 -2.53 -15.62
N ASN A 126 11.80 -3.42 -15.10
CA ASN A 126 10.80 -4.13 -15.92
C ASN A 126 9.43 -3.42 -15.98
N ASN A 127 9.36 -2.18 -15.51
CA ASN A 127 8.15 -1.33 -15.46
C ASN A 127 6.98 -1.92 -14.64
N TYR A 128 7.25 -2.84 -13.72
CA TYR A 128 6.23 -3.26 -12.78
C TYR A 128 5.96 -2.17 -11.73
N ILE A 129 7.02 -1.54 -11.20
CA ILE A 129 6.95 -0.32 -10.39
C ILE A 129 7.10 0.89 -11.31
N GLN A 130 6.02 1.64 -11.49
CA GLN A 130 5.98 2.78 -12.41
C GLN A 130 6.49 4.05 -11.74
N LYS A 131 7.82 4.21 -11.66
CA LYS A 131 8.50 5.31 -10.96
C LYS A 131 8.04 6.69 -11.42
N THR A 132 7.88 6.90 -12.72
CA THR A 132 7.43 8.19 -13.28
C THR A 132 6.00 8.53 -12.88
N ALA A 133 5.11 7.53 -12.81
CA ALA A 133 3.76 7.75 -12.32
C ALA A 133 3.76 8.07 -10.82
N ILE A 134 4.56 7.34 -10.03
CA ILE A 134 4.70 7.54 -8.59
C ILE A 134 5.28 8.92 -8.26
N SER A 135 6.26 9.43 -9.04
CA SER A 135 6.86 10.75 -8.81
C SER A 135 5.89 11.93 -8.98
N LYS A 136 4.72 11.70 -9.60
CA LYS A 136 3.65 12.71 -9.73
C LYS A 136 2.75 12.79 -8.49
N ASN A 137 2.84 11.84 -7.57
CA ASN A 137 2.09 11.89 -6.31
C ASN A 137 2.48 13.14 -5.54
N LEU A 138 1.49 13.77 -4.90
CA LEU A 138 1.76 14.85 -3.97
C LEU A 138 2.07 14.25 -2.60
N LEU A 139 3.13 14.71 -1.97
CA LEU A 139 3.55 14.24 -0.64
C LEU A 139 3.95 15.45 0.21
N TRP A 140 3.51 15.48 1.46
CA TRP A 140 3.96 16.45 2.46
C TRP A 140 3.86 15.86 3.86
N GLU A 141 4.61 16.46 4.78
CA GLU A 141 4.54 16.17 6.22
C GLU A 141 3.67 17.18 6.92
N TYR A 142 2.97 16.73 7.95
CA TYR A 142 2.25 17.57 8.89
C TYR A 142 2.67 17.25 10.32
N ARG A 143 3.12 18.27 11.03
CA ARG A 143 3.51 18.16 12.45
C ARG A 143 2.34 18.55 13.34
N ASP A 144 1.98 17.63 14.23
CA ASP A 144 0.96 17.81 15.26
C ASP A 144 1.56 17.47 16.64
N GLY A 145 1.95 18.50 17.39
CA GLY A 145 2.70 18.34 18.63
C GLY A 145 4.01 17.57 18.42
N ASP A 146 4.18 16.48 19.14
CA ASP A 146 5.34 15.58 19.03
C ASP A 146 5.24 14.60 17.84
N ASN A 147 4.06 14.45 17.27
CA ASN A 147 3.81 13.51 16.18
C ASN A 147 3.96 14.18 14.81
N VAL A 148 4.27 13.37 13.80
CA VAL A 148 4.30 13.77 12.41
C VAL A 148 3.40 12.83 11.64
N LEU A 149 2.62 13.33 10.69
CA LEU A 149 1.90 12.55 9.69
C LEU A 149 2.54 12.76 8.32
N GLU A 150 2.62 11.71 7.53
CA GLU A 150 2.94 11.78 6.12
C GLU A 150 1.64 11.69 5.33
N ILE A 151 1.38 12.65 4.44
CA ILE A 151 0.12 12.71 3.69
C ILE A 151 0.44 12.73 2.21
N THR A 152 -0.13 11.78 1.47
CA THR A 152 0.04 11.70 0.02
C THR A 152 -1.30 11.75 -0.69
N ILE A 153 -1.38 12.48 -1.81
CA ILE A 153 -2.45 12.34 -2.81
C ILE A 153 -1.89 11.43 -3.90
N ASN A 154 -2.43 10.22 -3.98
CA ASN A 154 -1.94 9.19 -4.89
C ASN A 154 -2.55 9.36 -6.28
N LEU A 155 -1.71 9.77 -7.24
CA LEU A 155 -2.06 9.95 -8.64
C LEU A 155 -1.64 8.74 -9.51
N SER A 156 -0.82 7.84 -8.97
CA SER A 156 -0.30 6.69 -9.70
C SER A 156 -1.28 5.52 -9.79
N LYS A 157 -2.24 5.45 -8.86
CA LYS A 157 -3.31 4.44 -8.91
C LYS A 157 -4.40 4.90 -9.87
N PRO A 158 -4.62 4.22 -11.00
CA PRO A 158 -5.65 4.64 -11.96
C PRO A 158 -7.03 4.57 -11.30
N GLU A 159 -7.74 5.69 -11.31
CA GLU A 159 -9.18 5.72 -11.05
C GLU A 159 -9.87 5.24 -12.33
N LYS A 160 -10.77 4.24 -12.20
CA LYS A 160 -11.53 3.74 -13.35
C LYS A 160 -12.51 4.82 -13.80
N ASP A 161 -12.41 5.24 -15.05
CA ASP A 161 -13.39 6.16 -15.61
C ASP A 161 -14.73 5.45 -15.90
N ASN A 162 -15.80 6.23 -16.11
CA ASN A 162 -17.14 5.69 -16.37
C ASN A 162 -17.20 4.85 -17.65
N LYS A 163 -16.34 5.12 -18.65
CA LYS A 163 -16.27 4.32 -19.88
C LYS A 163 -15.65 2.96 -19.64
N ASP A 164 -14.66 2.88 -18.77
CA ASP A 164 -14.05 1.61 -18.34
C ASP A 164 -15.02 0.80 -17.48
N ILE A 165 -15.79 1.46 -16.60
CA ILE A 165 -16.86 0.83 -15.82
C ILE A 165 -17.94 0.27 -16.74
N MET A 166 -18.34 0.98 -17.80
CA MET A 166 -19.32 0.50 -18.80
C MET A 166 -18.79 -0.67 -19.63
N LYS A 167 -17.51 -0.69 -19.99
CA LYS A 167 -16.86 -1.84 -20.65
C LYS A 167 -16.79 -3.05 -19.71
N LEU A 168 -16.50 -2.83 -18.45
CA LEU A 168 -16.51 -3.84 -17.39
C LEU A 168 -17.88 -4.53 -17.24
N ALA A 169 -18.97 -3.75 -17.28
CA ALA A 169 -20.33 -4.27 -17.16
C ALA A 169 -20.75 -5.14 -18.37
N LYS A 170 -20.07 -4.97 -19.52
CA LYS A 170 -20.32 -5.73 -20.77
C LYS A 170 -19.33 -6.86 -21.00
N ALA A 171 -18.28 -6.98 -20.18
CA ALA A 171 -17.32 -8.07 -20.31
C ALA A 171 -18.00 -9.41 -19.99
N PRO A 172 -17.81 -10.46 -20.82
CA PRO A 172 -18.37 -11.77 -20.52
C PRO A 172 -17.85 -12.25 -19.15
N VAL A 173 -18.76 -12.68 -18.29
CA VAL A 173 -18.42 -13.41 -17.07
C VAL A 173 -18.23 -14.85 -17.47
N ASP A 174 -17.08 -15.19 -18.02
CA ASP A 174 -16.77 -16.54 -18.45
C ASP A 174 -16.01 -17.30 -17.36
N GLY A 175 -16.54 -18.45 -16.97
CA GLY A 175 -15.82 -19.51 -16.31
C GLY A 175 -15.31 -19.26 -14.89
N GLU A 176 -14.41 -20.11 -14.45
CA GLU A 176 -13.69 -19.98 -13.20
C GLU A 176 -12.79 -18.73 -13.22
N LYS A 177 -12.93 -17.91 -12.17
CA LYS A 177 -12.15 -16.67 -12.03
C LYS A 177 -10.65 -17.01 -11.86
N TYR A 178 -9.84 -16.68 -12.86
CA TYR A 178 -8.39 -16.88 -12.86
C TYR A 178 -7.65 -15.58 -13.20
N PRO A 179 -6.72 -15.12 -12.34
CA PRO A 179 -6.51 -15.53 -10.94
C PRO A 179 -7.72 -15.27 -10.04
N LYS A 180 -7.85 -16.02 -8.93
CA LYS A 180 -8.98 -15.84 -7.99
C LYS A 180 -9.01 -14.44 -7.36
N CYS A 181 -7.86 -13.87 -7.04
CA CYS A 181 -7.73 -12.49 -6.57
C CYS A 181 -6.39 -11.88 -6.99
N ALA A 182 -6.19 -10.59 -6.69
CA ALA A 182 -4.98 -9.84 -7.05
C ALA A 182 -3.68 -10.30 -6.35
N LEU A 183 -3.78 -11.17 -5.33
CA LEU A 183 -2.65 -11.67 -4.55
C LEU A 183 -2.35 -13.16 -4.78
N CYS A 184 -3.15 -13.86 -5.58
CA CYS A 184 -2.87 -15.27 -5.88
C CYS A 184 -1.55 -15.43 -6.65
N PRO A 185 -0.77 -16.51 -6.40
CA PRO A 185 0.48 -16.78 -7.12
C PRO A 185 0.33 -16.78 -8.64
N GLU A 186 -0.86 -17.16 -9.12
CA GLU A 186 -1.22 -17.19 -10.54
C GLU A 186 -1.17 -15.82 -11.23
N ASN A 187 -1.01 -14.74 -10.46
CA ASN A 187 -0.75 -13.42 -11.03
C ASN A 187 0.63 -13.30 -11.67
N GLU A 188 1.64 -14.04 -11.19
CA GLU A 188 2.99 -13.95 -11.74
C GLU A 188 3.02 -14.42 -13.20
N GLY A 189 3.31 -13.48 -14.10
CA GLY A 189 3.29 -13.73 -15.56
C GLY A 189 1.91 -13.62 -16.21
N TYR A 190 0.83 -13.33 -15.45
CA TYR A 190 -0.52 -13.20 -16.00
C TYR A 190 -0.66 -11.96 -16.90
N LEU A 191 -1.22 -12.14 -18.10
CA LEU A 191 -1.35 -11.07 -19.09
C LEU A 191 -2.20 -9.90 -18.54
N GLY A 192 -3.22 -10.20 -17.76
CA GLY A 192 -4.24 -9.23 -17.38
C GLY A 192 -5.44 -9.23 -18.33
N SER A 193 -6.37 -8.33 -18.08
CA SER A 193 -7.59 -8.15 -18.87
C SER A 193 -8.15 -6.73 -18.65
N TYR A 194 -9.29 -6.40 -19.24
CA TYR A 194 -10.00 -5.15 -18.93
C TYR A 194 -10.41 -5.03 -17.45
N THR A 195 -10.61 -6.17 -16.77
CA THR A 195 -11.03 -6.22 -15.37
C THR A 195 -9.88 -6.46 -14.39
N HIS A 196 -8.71 -6.87 -14.90
CA HIS A 196 -7.55 -7.22 -14.11
C HIS A 196 -6.28 -6.55 -14.67
N PRO A 197 -5.50 -5.85 -13.85
CA PRO A 197 -4.30 -5.15 -14.33
C PRO A 197 -3.25 -6.13 -14.88
N PRO A 198 -2.34 -5.67 -15.76
CA PRO A 198 -1.24 -6.49 -16.28
C PRO A 198 -0.34 -6.97 -15.14
N ARG A 199 0.10 -8.22 -15.24
CA ARG A 199 1.00 -8.88 -14.30
C ARG A 199 2.11 -9.68 -15.01
N SER A 200 2.21 -9.57 -16.35
CA SER A 200 3.22 -10.30 -17.14
C SER A 200 4.65 -10.03 -16.66
N ASN A 201 4.92 -8.81 -16.23
CA ASN A 201 6.20 -8.34 -15.69
C ASN A 201 6.32 -8.45 -14.16
N LEU A 202 5.29 -8.92 -13.45
CA LEU A 202 5.38 -9.23 -12.02
C LEU A 202 6.37 -10.38 -11.80
N ARG A 203 7.23 -10.23 -10.79
CA ARG A 203 8.08 -11.31 -10.26
C ARG A 203 7.99 -11.35 -8.75
N THR A 204 8.06 -12.56 -8.22
CA THR A 204 7.97 -12.83 -6.78
C THR A 204 9.15 -13.67 -6.29
N VAL A 205 9.47 -13.56 -5.02
CA VAL A 205 10.42 -14.45 -4.36
C VAL A 205 9.73 -15.27 -3.28
N SER A 206 10.11 -16.54 -3.18
CA SER A 206 9.55 -17.48 -2.22
C SER A 206 10.13 -17.27 -0.83
N LEU A 207 9.26 -17.34 0.18
CA LEU A 207 9.60 -17.26 1.60
C LEU A 207 8.93 -18.42 2.34
N THR A 208 9.44 -18.73 3.53
CA THR A 208 8.78 -19.65 4.47
C THR A 208 8.49 -18.88 5.76
N LEU A 209 7.22 -18.73 6.13
CA LEU A 209 6.79 -18.03 7.35
C LEU A 209 5.85 -18.95 8.15
N GLY A 210 6.16 -19.17 9.41
CA GLY A 210 5.40 -20.09 10.26
C GLY A 210 5.35 -21.53 9.73
N GLY A 211 6.34 -21.94 8.93
CA GLY A 211 6.38 -23.25 8.28
C GLY A 211 5.51 -23.39 7.03
N GLU A 212 4.90 -22.31 6.56
CA GLU A 212 4.05 -22.28 5.37
C GLU A 212 4.77 -21.60 4.18
N ASP A 213 4.28 -21.86 2.97
CA ASP A 213 4.82 -21.29 1.73
C ASP A 213 4.21 -19.90 1.47
N TRP A 214 5.08 -18.90 1.41
CA TRP A 214 4.75 -17.50 1.16
C TRP A 214 5.52 -16.97 -0.04
N SER A 215 5.10 -15.83 -0.54
CA SER A 215 5.83 -15.06 -1.56
C SER A 215 5.87 -13.58 -1.19
N LEU A 216 6.94 -12.92 -1.63
CA LEU A 216 7.10 -11.47 -1.56
C LEU A 216 7.07 -10.89 -2.97
N GLN A 217 6.34 -9.79 -3.15
CA GLN A 217 6.37 -8.92 -4.33
C GLN A 217 6.42 -7.46 -3.89
N TYR A 218 6.95 -6.57 -4.73
CA TYR A 218 6.77 -5.14 -4.50
C TYR A 218 5.40 -4.65 -4.96
N SER A 219 4.93 -3.56 -4.37
CA SER A 219 3.69 -2.92 -4.81
C SER A 219 3.95 -2.03 -6.03
N PRO A 220 3.17 -2.15 -7.11
CA PRO A 220 3.34 -1.31 -8.28
C PRO A 220 3.06 0.18 -8.01
N TYR A 221 2.31 0.48 -6.96
CA TYR A 221 1.92 1.85 -6.58
C TYR A 221 2.84 2.49 -5.55
N ALA A 222 3.71 1.72 -4.91
CA ALA A 222 4.76 2.11 -3.95
C ALA A 222 4.38 3.33 -3.09
N TYR A 223 3.55 3.13 -2.08
CA TYR A 223 3.11 4.22 -1.19
C TYR A 223 4.27 4.80 -0.36
N PHE A 224 5.31 4.02 -0.15
CA PHE A 224 6.56 4.40 0.50
C PHE A 224 7.72 3.57 -0.09
N ASN A 225 8.94 3.85 0.35
CA ASN A 225 10.13 3.20 -0.20
C ASN A 225 10.10 1.68 -0.01
N GLU A 226 10.30 0.95 -1.11
CA GLU A 226 10.31 -0.52 -1.15
C GLU A 226 9.03 -1.15 -0.56
N HIS A 227 7.87 -0.48 -0.74
CA HIS A 227 6.58 -1.04 -0.31
C HIS A 227 6.37 -2.42 -0.92
N CYS A 228 6.29 -3.44 -0.08
CA CYS A 228 6.11 -4.82 -0.48
C CYS A 228 4.83 -5.42 0.09
N ILE A 229 4.37 -6.47 -0.58
CA ILE A 229 3.25 -7.32 -0.16
C ILE A 229 3.80 -8.73 -0.01
N VAL A 230 3.56 -9.31 1.15
CA VAL A 230 3.94 -10.68 1.50
C VAL A 230 2.66 -11.48 1.61
N PHE A 231 2.48 -12.50 0.80
CA PHE A 231 1.20 -13.22 0.70
C PHE A 231 1.39 -14.73 0.79
N ASN A 232 0.42 -15.40 1.39
CA ASN A 232 0.38 -16.85 1.47
C ASN A 232 0.18 -17.42 0.06
N LYS A 233 0.94 -18.45 -0.34
CA LYS A 233 0.75 -19.11 -1.66
C LYS A 233 -0.60 -19.81 -1.76
N HIS A 234 -1.19 -20.18 -0.65
CA HIS A 234 -2.54 -20.71 -0.62
C HIS A 234 -3.57 -19.58 -0.47
N HIS A 235 -4.64 -19.63 -1.26
CA HIS A 235 -5.73 -18.67 -1.18
C HIS A 235 -6.60 -18.96 0.06
N THR A 236 -6.14 -18.47 1.22
CA THR A 236 -6.79 -18.61 2.52
C THR A 236 -7.21 -17.24 3.06
N PRO A 237 -8.36 -17.11 3.74
CA PRO A 237 -8.79 -15.83 4.30
C PRO A 237 -7.83 -15.32 5.37
N MET A 238 -7.79 -13.99 5.53
CA MET A 238 -7.12 -13.33 6.66
C MET A 238 -7.63 -13.88 7.99
N ARG A 239 -6.71 -14.16 8.89
CA ARG A 239 -7.02 -14.56 10.28
C ARG A 239 -6.00 -13.96 11.23
N MET A 240 -6.46 -13.14 12.14
CA MET A 240 -5.62 -12.59 13.20
C MET A 240 -5.47 -13.62 14.33
N THR A 241 -4.27 -14.18 14.51
CA THR A 241 -3.98 -15.21 15.51
C THR A 241 -2.58 -15.00 16.08
N ARG A 242 -2.21 -15.76 17.14
CA ARG A 242 -0.83 -15.83 17.64
C ARG A 242 0.17 -16.19 16.53
N GLN A 243 -0.23 -17.08 15.61
CA GLN A 243 0.60 -17.49 14.47
C GLN A 243 0.91 -16.32 13.53
N THR A 244 0.00 -15.34 13.40
CA THR A 244 0.27 -14.11 12.64
C THR A 244 1.50 -13.39 13.17
N ILE A 245 1.63 -13.23 14.49
CA ILE A 245 2.80 -12.59 15.12
C ILE A 245 4.07 -13.36 14.80
N THR A 246 4.04 -14.69 14.95
CA THR A 246 5.20 -15.54 14.60
C THR A 246 5.64 -15.36 13.17
N LYS A 247 4.69 -15.36 12.22
CA LYS A 247 4.96 -15.13 10.78
C LYS A 247 5.58 -13.76 10.51
N LEU A 248 5.12 -12.70 11.21
CA LEU A 248 5.72 -11.37 11.08
C LEU A 248 7.17 -11.34 11.56
N PHE A 249 7.47 -12.01 12.67
CA PHE A 249 8.85 -12.12 13.17
C PHE A 249 9.73 -12.99 12.28
N ASP A 250 9.21 -14.07 11.69
CA ASP A 250 9.95 -14.87 10.71
C ASP A 250 10.31 -14.04 9.49
N PHE A 251 9.42 -13.12 9.07
CA PHE A 251 9.71 -12.22 7.97
C PHE A 251 10.87 -11.27 8.29
N ILE A 252 10.88 -10.61 9.45
CA ILE A 252 11.97 -9.68 9.80
C ILE A 252 13.29 -10.41 10.09
N ASP A 253 13.26 -11.68 10.49
CA ASP A 253 14.47 -12.51 10.57
C ASP A 253 15.07 -12.75 9.17
N ILE A 254 14.22 -12.84 8.13
CA ILE A 254 14.67 -13.01 6.75
C ILE A 254 15.14 -11.68 6.16
N LEU A 255 14.42 -10.58 6.43
CA LEU A 255 14.64 -9.23 5.89
C LEU A 255 14.67 -8.19 7.04
N PRO A 256 15.77 -8.13 7.81
CA PRO A 256 15.86 -7.33 9.04
C PRO A 256 15.78 -5.81 8.83
N ASN A 257 16.00 -5.33 7.61
CA ASN A 257 15.94 -3.90 7.27
C ASN A 257 14.52 -3.42 6.96
N TYR A 258 13.54 -4.32 7.01
CA TYR A 258 12.13 -4.02 6.74
C TYR A 258 11.32 -4.04 8.04
N PHE A 259 10.23 -3.27 8.05
CA PHE A 259 9.10 -3.60 8.90
C PHE A 259 8.09 -4.45 8.12
N VAL A 260 7.23 -5.14 8.83
CA VAL A 260 6.08 -5.84 8.26
C VAL A 260 4.91 -5.79 9.22
N GLY A 261 3.70 -5.64 8.69
CA GLY A 261 2.49 -5.65 9.50
C GLY A 261 1.31 -6.30 8.78
N SER A 262 0.34 -6.75 9.56
CA SER A 262 -0.91 -7.31 9.06
C SER A 262 -2.04 -6.30 9.14
N ASN A 263 -2.83 -6.18 8.09
CA ASN A 263 -4.16 -5.59 8.24
C ASN A 263 -5.02 -6.43 9.20
N SER A 264 -6.02 -5.81 9.77
CA SER A 264 -7.06 -6.50 10.53
C SER A 264 -7.85 -7.49 9.67
N ASP A 265 -8.35 -8.56 10.27
CA ASP A 265 -9.09 -9.63 9.59
C ASP A 265 -10.61 -9.44 9.58
N LEU A 266 -11.11 -8.25 9.96
CA LEU A 266 -12.52 -7.89 9.92
C LEU A 266 -12.79 -6.78 8.91
N PRO A 267 -13.97 -6.75 8.27
CA PRO A 267 -14.38 -5.67 7.38
C PRO A 267 -14.40 -4.31 8.11
N ILE A 268 -14.46 -3.21 7.35
CA ILE A 268 -14.42 -1.82 7.83
C ILE A 268 -13.01 -1.42 8.29
N VAL A 269 -12.45 -2.11 9.28
CA VAL A 269 -11.16 -1.80 9.92
C VAL A 269 -9.98 -2.60 9.34
N GLY A 270 -10.25 -3.48 8.37
CA GLY A 270 -9.25 -4.26 7.66
C GLY A 270 -8.82 -3.66 6.33
N GLY A 271 -7.95 -4.36 5.62
CA GLY A 271 -7.59 -4.04 4.25
C GLY A 271 -8.70 -4.41 3.25
N SER A 272 -8.49 -4.03 1.99
CA SER A 272 -9.44 -4.28 0.89
C SER A 272 -9.54 -5.75 0.46
N ILE A 273 -8.59 -6.60 0.86
CA ILE A 273 -8.54 -8.03 0.50
C ILE A 273 -8.51 -8.86 1.78
N LEU A 274 -9.68 -9.32 2.20
CA LEU A 274 -9.83 -10.15 3.41
C LEU A 274 -9.84 -11.66 3.10
N ASN A 275 -10.04 -12.02 1.85
CA ASN A 275 -10.14 -13.42 1.42
C ASN A 275 -8.80 -14.07 1.07
N HIS A 276 -7.70 -13.35 1.19
CA HIS A 276 -6.35 -13.86 0.95
C HIS A 276 -5.38 -13.33 2.01
N GLU A 277 -4.78 -14.24 2.79
CA GLU A 277 -3.86 -13.89 3.87
C GLU A 277 -2.59 -13.22 3.30
N HIS A 278 -2.32 -12.00 3.76
CA HIS A 278 -1.20 -11.20 3.30
C HIS A 278 -0.77 -10.18 4.35
N TYR A 279 0.47 -9.74 4.25
CA TYR A 279 1.08 -8.69 5.06
C TYR A 279 1.65 -7.60 4.15
N GLN A 280 1.86 -6.42 4.71
CA GLN A 280 2.50 -5.30 4.02
C GLN A 280 3.71 -4.83 4.80
N GLY A 281 4.77 -4.47 4.10
CA GLY A 281 6.01 -4.02 4.70
C GLY A 281 6.88 -3.25 3.72
N GLY A 282 8.11 -2.98 4.14
CA GLY A 282 9.12 -2.31 3.31
C GLY A 282 10.16 -1.58 4.14
N ARG A 283 11.06 -0.88 3.45
CA ARG A 283 12.14 -0.11 4.06
C ARG A 283 11.73 1.36 4.24
N HIS A 284 10.87 1.59 5.25
CA HIS A 284 10.39 2.93 5.61
C HIS A 284 10.18 3.03 7.12
N GLU A 285 10.60 4.15 7.70
CA GLU A 285 10.28 4.43 9.10
C GLU A 285 8.94 5.18 9.17
N MET A 286 7.88 4.43 9.41
CA MET A 286 6.52 4.99 9.50
C MET A 286 6.40 6.03 10.62
N PRO A 287 5.52 7.04 10.48
CA PRO A 287 5.30 8.04 11.53
C PRO A 287 5.09 7.48 12.94
N MET A 288 4.25 6.45 13.09
CA MET A 288 3.99 5.80 14.37
C MET A 288 5.25 5.15 14.99
N HIS A 289 6.21 4.72 14.18
CA HIS A 289 7.47 4.14 14.69
C HIS A 289 8.26 5.14 15.56
N LYS A 290 8.10 6.46 15.28
CA LYS A 290 8.75 7.58 16.00
C LYS A 290 7.97 8.01 17.24
N ALA A 291 6.74 7.52 17.43
CA ALA A 291 5.90 7.89 18.55
C ALA A 291 6.55 7.50 19.89
N LYS A 292 6.55 8.43 20.85
CA LYS A 292 7.10 8.25 22.19
C LYS A 292 6.15 7.40 23.05
N PRO A 293 6.64 6.71 24.08
CA PRO A 293 5.78 6.15 25.12
C PRO A 293 4.97 7.25 25.81
N ARG A 294 3.66 7.05 25.94
CA ARG A 294 2.79 7.83 26.83
C ARG A 294 2.82 7.28 28.24
N TYR A 295 2.83 5.96 28.34
CA TYR A 295 2.98 5.22 29.59
C TYR A 295 3.90 4.03 29.38
N THR A 296 4.81 3.81 30.32
CA THR A 296 5.62 2.59 30.41
C THR A 296 5.01 1.69 31.47
N LEU A 297 4.90 0.42 31.18
CA LEU A 297 4.21 -0.60 31.96
C LEU A 297 5.13 -1.78 32.19
N THR A 298 4.79 -2.62 33.16
CA THR A 298 5.56 -3.82 33.52
C THR A 298 4.64 -5.04 33.61
N SER A 299 5.23 -6.23 33.42
CA SER A 299 4.56 -7.50 33.64
C SER A 299 5.49 -8.41 34.45
N GLU A 300 4.96 -8.98 35.53
CA GLU A 300 5.72 -9.95 36.33
C GLU A 300 5.97 -11.26 35.56
N LYS A 301 5.06 -11.63 34.67
CA LYS A 301 5.20 -12.82 33.79
C LYS A 301 6.26 -12.60 32.70
N PHE A 302 6.45 -11.35 32.24
CA PHE A 302 7.34 -10.98 31.13
C PHE A 302 8.30 -9.85 31.52
N PRO A 303 9.21 -10.09 32.52
CA PRO A 303 10.05 -9.04 33.08
C PRO A 303 11.14 -8.52 32.10
N ASP A 304 11.43 -9.26 31.04
CA ASP A 304 12.40 -8.95 30.01
C ASP A 304 11.79 -8.18 28.81
N VAL A 305 10.48 -7.88 28.85
CA VAL A 305 9.78 -7.12 27.82
C VAL A 305 9.46 -5.72 28.31
N GLU A 306 9.95 -4.71 27.62
CA GLU A 306 9.52 -3.33 27.82
C GLU A 306 8.14 -3.14 27.17
N ILE A 307 7.15 -2.73 27.95
CA ILE A 307 5.76 -2.55 27.49
C ILE A 307 5.41 -1.07 27.56
N SER A 308 4.83 -0.51 26.49
CA SER A 308 4.37 0.85 26.52
C SER A 308 3.07 1.06 25.75
N ILE A 309 2.23 1.99 26.22
CA ILE A 309 1.17 2.61 25.44
C ILE A 309 1.79 3.79 24.71
N LEU A 310 1.62 3.87 23.40
CA LEU A 310 2.19 4.94 22.59
C LEU A 310 1.42 6.26 22.76
N ASN A 311 2.14 7.37 22.69
CA ASN A 311 1.56 8.69 22.50
C ASN A 311 1.21 8.85 21.02
N TRP A 312 0.18 8.15 20.60
CA TRP A 312 -0.31 8.09 19.23
C TRP A 312 -1.82 8.28 19.21
N TYR A 313 -2.40 8.58 18.07
CA TYR A 313 -3.82 8.91 17.94
C TYR A 313 -4.74 7.73 18.20
N ASN A 314 -4.35 6.54 17.73
CA ASN A 314 -5.09 5.31 17.97
C ASN A 314 -4.55 4.52 19.18
N SER A 315 -5.19 3.40 19.52
CA SER A 315 -4.84 2.61 20.70
C SER A 315 -3.75 1.60 20.38
N ALA A 316 -2.48 2.02 20.53
CA ALA A 316 -1.31 1.24 20.17
C ALA A 316 -0.48 0.85 21.41
N ILE A 317 -0.12 -0.45 21.46
CA ILE A 317 0.78 -1.04 22.46
C ILE A 317 2.10 -1.35 21.74
N ARG A 318 3.24 -1.00 22.35
CA ARG A 318 4.58 -1.37 21.85
C ARG A 318 5.25 -2.30 22.86
N LEU A 319 5.75 -3.42 22.35
CA LEU A 319 6.55 -4.40 23.08
C LEU A 319 7.96 -4.42 22.51
N THR A 320 8.98 -4.28 23.35
CA THR A 320 10.38 -4.36 22.90
C THR A 320 11.20 -5.25 23.83
N GLY A 321 12.17 -5.97 23.26
CA GLY A 321 13.05 -6.85 24.00
C GLY A 321 13.99 -7.64 23.10
N TYR A 322 14.92 -8.37 23.69
CA TYR A 322 15.90 -9.17 22.95
C TYR A 322 15.44 -10.62 22.72
N ASN A 323 14.38 -11.06 23.40
CA ASN A 323 13.86 -12.41 23.28
C ASN A 323 12.59 -12.43 22.41
N LYS A 324 12.74 -12.90 21.17
CA LYS A 324 11.65 -13.07 20.21
C LYS A 324 10.48 -13.88 20.78
N ASN A 325 10.77 -14.99 21.45
CA ASN A 325 9.73 -15.90 21.93
C ASN A 325 8.87 -15.26 23.01
N THR A 326 9.49 -14.52 23.94
CA THR A 326 8.78 -13.80 25.00
C THR A 326 7.85 -12.72 24.44
N ILE A 327 8.33 -11.96 23.42
CA ILE A 327 7.50 -10.95 22.74
C ILE A 327 6.35 -11.61 21.97
N CYS A 328 6.61 -12.72 21.27
CA CYS A 328 5.57 -13.48 20.58
C CYS A 328 4.50 -14.02 21.54
N GLU A 329 4.91 -14.53 22.69
CA GLU A 329 3.99 -15.06 23.71
C GLU A 329 3.10 -13.93 24.27
N LEU A 330 3.70 -12.83 24.74
CA LEU A 330 2.95 -11.69 25.26
C LEU A 330 2.06 -11.05 24.20
N GLY A 331 2.58 -10.86 22.97
CA GLY A 331 1.78 -10.35 21.86
C GLY A 331 0.58 -11.24 21.55
N GLY A 332 0.78 -12.56 21.58
CA GLY A 332 -0.30 -13.53 21.46
C GLY A 332 -1.33 -13.44 22.59
N ASP A 333 -0.87 -13.28 23.84
CA ASP A 333 -1.76 -13.08 24.99
C ASP A 333 -2.61 -11.82 24.83
N ILE A 334 -2.01 -10.71 24.35
CA ILE A 334 -2.74 -9.46 24.06
C ILE A 334 -3.79 -9.66 22.95
N VAL A 335 -3.43 -10.33 21.86
CA VAL A 335 -4.37 -10.57 20.73
C VAL A 335 -5.56 -11.41 21.19
N ASP A 336 -5.32 -12.49 21.94
CA ASP A 336 -6.38 -13.39 22.41
C ASP A 336 -7.28 -12.71 23.44
N ALA A 337 -6.69 -12.00 24.40
CA ALA A 337 -7.44 -11.23 25.40
C ALA A 337 -8.29 -10.14 24.75
N TRP A 338 -7.74 -9.41 23.78
CA TRP A 338 -8.46 -8.36 23.06
C TRP A 338 -9.66 -8.91 22.28
N LYS A 339 -9.51 -10.03 21.63
CA LYS A 339 -10.60 -10.68 20.88
C LYS A 339 -11.79 -11.06 21.78
N ALA A 340 -11.57 -11.33 23.03
CA ALA A 340 -12.60 -11.71 23.99
C ALA A 340 -13.10 -10.54 24.85
N TYR A 341 -12.45 -9.35 24.75
CA TYR A 341 -12.70 -8.24 25.66
C TYR A 341 -13.97 -7.46 25.32
N SER A 342 -14.70 -7.03 26.36
CA SER A 342 -15.79 -6.06 26.30
C SER A 342 -15.65 -5.04 27.41
N ASP A 343 -15.98 -3.78 27.10
CA ASP A 343 -16.08 -2.67 28.07
C ASP A 343 -17.15 -1.69 27.58
N GLU A 344 -18.38 -1.90 28.03
CA GLU A 344 -19.53 -1.08 27.64
C GLU A 344 -19.32 0.41 27.98
N SER A 345 -18.51 0.74 29.01
CA SER A 345 -18.27 2.12 29.42
C SER A 345 -17.57 2.97 28.36
N VAL A 346 -16.97 2.32 27.35
CA VAL A 346 -16.29 2.96 26.20
C VAL A 346 -16.79 2.43 24.87
N GLY A 347 -17.95 1.76 24.85
CA GLY A 347 -18.61 1.28 23.63
C GLY A 347 -17.93 0.07 22.98
N ILE A 348 -17.07 -0.65 23.71
CA ILE A 348 -16.45 -1.89 23.23
C ILE A 348 -17.37 -3.05 23.57
N ILE A 349 -18.15 -3.49 22.59
CA ILE A 349 -19.06 -4.61 22.71
C ILE A 349 -18.53 -5.73 21.81
N ASN A 350 -18.45 -6.93 22.36
CA ASN A 350 -18.03 -8.12 21.66
C ASN A 350 -18.81 -9.33 22.22
N SER A 351 -19.28 -10.20 21.34
CA SER A 351 -20.00 -11.41 21.76
C SER A 351 -19.35 -12.66 21.16
N ALA A 352 -19.71 -13.82 21.69
CA ALA A 352 -19.28 -15.10 21.14
C ALA A 352 -19.88 -15.38 19.75
N GLU A 353 -21.04 -14.78 19.46
CA GLU A 353 -21.77 -14.96 18.20
C GLU A 353 -21.26 -13.99 17.11
N GLU A 354 -20.84 -12.79 17.51
CA GLU A 354 -20.34 -11.77 16.59
C GLU A 354 -19.11 -11.07 17.16
N ARG A 355 -17.95 -11.37 16.57
CA ARG A 355 -16.67 -10.78 16.95
C ARG A 355 -16.48 -9.43 16.28
N HIS A 356 -16.32 -8.38 17.07
CA HIS A 356 -16.00 -7.03 16.60
C HIS A 356 -14.53 -6.64 16.83
N ASN A 357 -13.87 -7.25 17.80
CA ASN A 357 -12.47 -6.95 18.13
C ASN A 357 -11.49 -7.67 17.23
N THR A 358 -10.52 -6.92 16.74
CA THR A 358 -9.37 -7.40 15.98
C THR A 358 -8.17 -6.46 16.22
N CYS A 359 -7.04 -6.70 15.60
CA CYS A 359 -5.88 -5.83 15.73
C CYS A 359 -5.05 -5.76 14.44
N THR A 360 -4.13 -4.83 14.44
CA THR A 360 -3.14 -4.62 13.37
C THR A 360 -1.76 -4.71 14.03
N PRO A 361 -1.09 -5.88 14.02
CA PRO A 361 0.25 -6.05 14.54
C PRO A 361 1.30 -5.66 13.50
N ILE A 362 2.40 -5.05 13.97
CA ILE A 362 3.55 -4.62 13.16
C ILE A 362 4.83 -5.09 13.86
N ALA A 363 5.71 -5.77 13.12
CA ALA A 363 7.00 -6.22 13.60
C ALA A 363 8.14 -5.52 12.87
N ARG A 364 9.21 -5.20 13.61
CA ARG A 364 10.46 -4.65 13.08
C ARG A 364 11.61 -4.86 14.05
N TYR A 365 12.83 -4.68 13.57
CA TYR A 365 13.99 -4.50 14.44
C TYR A 365 14.18 -3.04 14.81
N LEU A 366 14.68 -2.77 16.00
CA LEU A 366 15.22 -1.48 16.41
C LEU A 366 16.71 -1.40 16.09
N SER A 367 17.27 -0.18 16.10
CA SER A 367 18.70 0.06 15.81
C SER A 367 19.66 -0.67 16.77
N ASP A 368 19.22 -0.99 17.98
CA ASP A 368 19.98 -1.76 19.00
C ASP A 368 19.76 -3.27 18.88
N SER A 369 19.19 -3.74 17.78
CA SER A 369 18.86 -5.14 17.52
C SER A 369 17.78 -5.74 18.42
N LYS A 370 17.04 -4.93 19.18
CA LYS A 370 15.83 -5.40 19.87
C LYS A 370 14.73 -5.71 18.86
N PHE A 371 13.98 -6.75 19.15
CA PHE A 371 12.68 -6.97 18.49
C PHE A 371 11.68 -5.93 18.97
N CYS A 372 10.85 -5.47 18.07
CA CYS A 372 9.75 -4.55 18.36
C CYS A 372 8.47 -5.10 17.73
N LEU A 373 7.43 -5.24 18.55
CA LEU A 373 6.07 -5.54 18.13
C LEU A 373 5.16 -4.38 18.55
N GLU A 374 4.50 -3.77 17.58
CA GLU A 374 3.45 -2.78 17.83
C GLU A 374 2.10 -3.42 17.51
N ILE A 375 1.12 -3.23 18.37
CA ILE A 375 -0.23 -3.80 18.22
C ILE A 375 -1.24 -2.65 18.29
N ILE A 376 -1.88 -2.32 17.18
CA ILE A 376 -2.99 -1.38 17.14
C ILE A 376 -4.28 -2.16 17.38
N LEU A 377 -4.99 -1.84 18.46
CA LEU A 377 -6.28 -2.43 18.78
C LEU A 377 -7.37 -1.84 17.88
N ARG A 378 -8.20 -2.69 17.28
CA ARG A 378 -9.26 -2.31 16.34
C ARG A 378 -10.59 -2.94 16.74
N ASN A 379 -11.69 -2.28 16.36
CA ASN A 379 -13.05 -2.80 16.52
C ASN A 379 -13.92 -2.29 15.36
N ASN A 380 -14.76 -3.15 14.80
CA ASN A 380 -15.58 -2.85 13.61
C ASN A 380 -17.08 -2.68 13.91
N ILE A 381 -17.45 -2.46 15.18
CA ILE A 381 -18.86 -2.27 15.54
C ILE A 381 -19.45 -1.07 14.79
N THR A 382 -20.70 -1.20 14.36
CA THR A 382 -21.47 -0.16 13.69
C THR A 382 -22.69 0.21 14.50
N THR A 383 -23.21 1.42 14.28
CA THR A 383 -24.49 1.90 14.81
C THR A 383 -25.26 2.60 13.70
N GLU A 384 -26.51 2.97 13.94
CA GLU A 384 -27.29 3.79 13.00
C GLU A 384 -26.61 5.14 12.73
N GLU A 385 -25.98 5.73 13.73
CA GLU A 385 -25.23 6.99 13.62
C GLU A 385 -23.92 6.80 12.85
N TYR A 386 -23.22 5.67 13.04
CA TYR A 386 -21.93 5.35 12.43
C TYR A 386 -21.99 4.03 11.63
N PRO A 387 -22.67 4.02 10.48
CA PRO A 387 -22.84 2.80 9.68
C PRO A 387 -21.54 2.31 9.03
N ASP A 388 -20.54 3.18 8.88
CA ASP A 388 -19.20 2.86 8.37
C ASP A 388 -18.19 2.57 9.53
N GLY A 389 -18.68 2.38 10.78
CA GLY A 389 -17.91 2.01 11.97
C GLY A 389 -17.80 3.11 13.01
N VAL A 390 -18.07 2.75 14.29
CA VAL A 390 -17.90 3.66 15.44
C VAL A 390 -16.43 4.03 15.65
N PHE A 391 -15.52 3.07 15.41
CA PHE A 391 -14.08 3.24 15.51
C PHE A 391 -13.41 3.31 14.14
N HIS A 392 -13.98 4.15 13.26
CA HIS A 392 -13.53 4.39 11.89
C HIS A 392 -13.73 5.86 11.52
N ALA A 393 -13.38 6.27 10.28
CA ALA A 393 -13.63 7.63 9.81
C ALA A 393 -15.11 7.97 9.88
N HIS A 394 -15.48 9.01 10.64
CA HIS A 394 -16.85 9.46 10.78
C HIS A 394 -17.35 10.21 9.53
N PRO A 395 -18.67 10.26 9.28
CA PRO A 395 -19.25 10.80 8.05
C PRO A 395 -18.83 12.25 7.71
N GLU A 396 -18.58 13.10 8.72
CA GLU A 396 -18.14 14.48 8.54
C GLU A 396 -16.77 14.63 7.87
N TYR A 397 -15.96 13.55 7.84
CA TYR A 397 -14.62 13.50 7.26
C TYR A 397 -14.58 12.78 5.91
N HIS A 398 -15.70 12.21 5.43
CA HIS A 398 -15.76 11.45 4.20
C HIS A 398 -15.50 12.27 2.94
N ASN A 399 -15.56 13.60 3.02
CA ASN A 399 -15.14 14.48 1.94
C ASN A 399 -13.64 14.34 1.63
N ILE A 400 -12.81 14.00 2.62
CA ILE A 400 -11.37 13.79 2.47
C ILE A 400 -11.05 12.30 2.31
N LYS A 401 -11.53 11.45 3.23
CA LYS A 401 -11.23 10.02 3.21
C LYS A 401 -12.45 9.23 3.70
N LYS A 402 -13.06 8.48 2.79
CA LYS A 402 -14.18 7.56 3.10
C LYS A 402 -13.72 6.09 3.14
N GLU A 403 -12.68 5.76 2.39
CA GLU A 403 -12.14 4.42 2.28
C GLU A 403 -11.58 3.93 3.64
N GLY A 404 -11.50 2.61 3.81
CA GLY A 404 -11.02 2.00 5.03
C GLY A 404 -9.65 2.51 5.50
N ILE A 405 -9.51 2.72 6.80
CA ILE A 405 -8.24 3.07 7.44
C ILE A 405 -7.51 1.77 7.77
N GLY A 406 -6.61 1.39 6.85
CA GLY A 406 -5.81 0.18 6.97
C GLY A 406 -4.54 0.37 7.78
N LEU A 407 -3.63 -0.62 7.68
CA LEU A 407 -2.33 -0.65 8.35
C LEU A 407 -1.52 0.64 8.15
N ILE A 408 -1.40 1.08 6.90
CA ILE A 408 -0.51 2.18 6.50
C ILE A 408 -1.03 3.50 7.05
N GLU A 409 -2.32 3.81 6.87
CA GLU A 409 -2.93 5.01 7.42
C GLU A 409 -2.94 5.00 8.95
N ALA A 410 -3.19 3.85 9.58
CA ALA A 410 -3.16 3.72 11.03
C ALA A 410 -1.78 4.02 11.63
N MET A 411 -0.72 3.81 10.87
CA MET A 411 0.66 4.19 11.22
C MET A 411 1.03 5.62 10.82
N GLY A 412 0.09 6.41 10.27
CA GLY A 412 0.25 7.85 10.02
C GLY A 412 0.70 8.24 8.60
N LEU A 413 0.77 7.31 7.66
CA LEU A 413 0.95 7.63 6.25
C LEU A 413 -0.39 7.57 5.54
N TYR A 414 -0.98 8.74 5.27
CA TYR A 414 -2.25 8.84 4.57
C TYR A 414 -2.12 8.70 3.07
N ILE A 415 -2.97 7.87 2.48
CA ILE A 415 -3.11 7.69 1.04
C ILE A 415 -4.46 8.26 0.65
N LEU A 416 -4.47 9.51 0.20
CA LEU A 416 -5.67 10.21 -0.20
C LEU A 416 -5.96 9.98 -1.71
N PRO A 417 -7.24 10.00 -2.11
CA PRO A 417 -7.65 9.75 -3.49
C PRO A 417 -7.19 10.86 -4.45
N GLY A 418 -6.86 10.48 -5.69
CA GLY A 418 -6.35 11.38 -6.74
C GLY A 418 -7.28 12.54 -7.08
N ARG A 419 -8.61 12.33 -6.96
CA ARG A 419 -9.62 13.38 -7.18
C ARG A 419 -9.38 14.66 -6.37
N LEU A 420 -8.80 14.53 -5.17
CA LEU A 420 -8.55 15.66 -4.30
C LEU A 420 -7.62 16.71 -4.92
N LYS A 421 -6.68 16.33 -5.77
CA LYS A 421 -5.81 17.31 -6.44
C LYS A 421 -6.61 18.38 -7.17
N LYS A 422 -7.54 17.96 -8.04
CA LYS A 422 -8.39 18.89 -8.81
C LYS A 422 -9.39 19.62 -7.90
N GLN A 423 -9.96 18.92 -6.94
CA GLN A 423 -10.93 19.52 -6.00
C GLN A 423 -10.29 20.61 -5.14
N ILE A 424 -9.06 20.41 -4.66
CA ILE A 424 -8.31 21.43 -3.88
C ILE A 424 -8.10 22.71 -4.72
N GLU A 425 -7.72 22.57 -5.98
CA GLU A 425 -7.52 23.69 -6.89
C GLU A 425 -8.84 24.47 -7.11
N GLN A 426 -9.94 23.76 -7.36
CA GLN A 426 -11.27 24.38 -7.52
C GLN A 426 -11.76 25.07 -6.21
N ILE A 427 -11.49 24.49 -5.06
CA ILE A 427 -11.83 25.10 -3.77
C ILE A 427 -11.00 26.36 -3.56
N ALA A 428 -9.72 26.37 -3.92
CA ALA A 428 -8.88 27.56 -3.82
C ALA A 428 -9.43 28.71 -4.68
N ASP A 429 -9.82 28.42 -5.93
CA ASP A 429 -10.43 29.43 -6.82
C ASP A 429 -11.74 30.00 -6.22
N ILE A 430 -12.56 29.16 -5.55
CA ILE A 430 -13.76 29.60 -4.83
C ILE A 430 -13.42 30.48 -3.63
N LEU A 431 -12.41 30.12 -2.85
CA LEU A 431 -12.02 30.90 -1.66
C LEU A 431 -11.49 32.28 -2.03
N CYS A 432 -10.73 32.38 -3.14
CA CYS A 432 -10.22 33.65 -3.65
C CYS A 432 -11.26 34.49 -4.40
N GLY A 433 -12.48 33.98 -4.64
CA GLY A 433 -13.52 34.70 -5.38
C GLY A 433 -13.42 34.57 -6.90
N ASP A 434 -12.46 33.79 -7.42
CA ASP A 434 -12.27 33.57 -8.87
C ASP A 434 -13.34 32.63 -9.45
N ALA A 435 -13.99 31.84 -8.62
CA ALA A 435 -15.11 30.99 -9.00
C ALA A 435 -16.35 31.23 -8.10
N PRO A 436 -17.58 31.21 -8.69
CA PRO A 436 -18.81 31.37 -7.91
C PRO A 436 -19.06 30.16 -7.02
N PHE A 437 -19.58 30.40 -5.80
CA PHE A 437 -20.00 29.36 -4.89
C PHE A 437 -21.36 29.68 -4.27
N CYS A 438 -22.33 28.84 -4.51
CA CYS A 438 -23.66 28.92 -3.90
C CYS A 438 -24.01 27.54 -3.34
N PRO A 439 -23.90 27.35 -2.01
CA PRO A 439 -24.09 26.05 -1.37
C PRO A 439 -25.43 25.40 -1.69
N GLU A 440 -26.52 26.18 -1.82
CA GLU A 440 -27.87 25.71 -2.06
C GLU A 440 -28.06 25.18 -3.50
N LYS A 441 -27.17 25.58 -4.43
CA LYS A 441 -27.27 25.24 -5.85
C LYS A 441 -26.32 24.12 -6.29
N ILE A 442 -25.44 23.64 -5.38
CA ILE A 442 -24.54 22.53 -5.73
C ILE A 442 -25.32 21.23 -5.74
N GLU A 443 -25.41 20.62 -6.93
CA GLU A 443 -26.09 19.35 -7.13
C GLU A 443 -25.27 18.17 -6.57
N PRO A 444 -25.92 17.09 -6.11
CA PRO A 444 -25.22 15.89 -5.59
C PRO A 444 -24.24 15.23 -6.57
N THR A 445 -24.38 15.51 -7.87
CA THR A 445 -23.50 15.03 -8.94
C THR A 445 -22.24 15.87 -9.11
N ASP A 446 -22.20 17.08 -8.52
CA ASP A 446 -21.01 17.93 -8.57
C ASP A 446 -19.89 17.34 -7.70
N PRO A 447 -18.65 17.25 -8.21
CA PRO A 447 -17.50 16.78 -7.45
C PRO A 447 -17.24 17.53 -6.14
N LEU A 448 -17.65 18.80 -6.05
CA LEU A 448 -17.51 19.63 -4.84
C LEU A 448 -18.65 19.47 -3.85
N TYR A 449 -19.71 18.74 -4.17
CA TYR A 449 -20.86 18.53 -3.27
C TYR A 449 -20.43 18.00 -1.89
N VAL A 450 -19.52 17.02 -1.88
CA VAL A 450 -19.00 16.44 -0.62
C VAL A 450 -18.20 17.43 0.23
N HIS A 451 -17.67 18.51 -0.38
CA HIS A 451 -16.89 19.55 0.28
C HIS A 451 -17.71 20.79 0.67
N LYS A 452 -19.00 20.84 0.35
CA LYS A 452 -19.89 21.98 0.53
C LYS A 452 -19.78 22.61 1.92
N LYS A 453 -19.85 21.79 2.98
CA LYS A 453 -19.73 22.25 4.36
C LYS A 453 -18.35 22.87 4.62
N MET A 454 -17.29 22.17 4.24
CA MET A 454 -15.91 22.66 4.42
C MET A 454 -15.67 23.99 3.69
N ILE A 455 -16.15 24.14 2.45
CA ILE A 455 -15.99 25.37 1.67
C ILE A 455 -16.73 26.53 2.37
N THR A 456 -17.96 26.30 2.84
CA THR A 456 -18.75 27.32 3.56
C THR A 456 -18.01 27.79 4.79
N GLU A 457 -17.57 26.88 5.67
CA GLU A 457 -16.81 27.18 6.87
C GLU A 457 -15.51 27.96 6.57
N LEU A 458 -14.75 27.55 5.55
CA LEU A 458 -13.50 28.22 5.19
C LEU A 458 -13.73 29.64 4.64
N LYS A 459 -14.81 29.87 3.86
CA LYS A 459 -15.18 31.20 3.39
C LYS A 459 -15.65 32.15 4.53
N GLU A 460 -16.41 31.61 5.47
CA GLU A 460 -16.87 32.40 6.64
C GLU A 460 -15.70 32.90 7.50
N VAL A 461 -14.67 32.05 7.67
CA VAL A 461 -13.48 32.40 8.47
C VAL A 461 -12.49 33.28 7.68
N ASN A 462 -12.51 33.24 6.36
CA ASN A 462 -11.58 33.96 5.49
C ASN A 462 -12.34 34.75 4.40
N PRO A 463 -13.17 35.74 4.76
CA PRO A 463 -14.07 36.41 3.81
C PRO A 463 -13.36 37.25 2.75
N ASP A 464 -12.18 37.79 3.05
CA ASP A 464 -11.40 38.68 2.19
C ASP A 464 -10.15 38.00 1.59
N LEU A 465 -10.16 36.68 1.47
CA LEU A 465 -9.03 35.93 0.95
C LEU A 465 -8.93 36.10 -0.58
N ASP A 466 -7.84 36.70 -1.05
CA ASP A 466 -7.54 36.97 -2.45
C ASP A 466 -6.21 36.32 -2.93
N ASP A 467 -5.49 35.68 -2.01
CA ASP A 467 -4.20 35.04 -2.26
C ASP A 467 -4.39 33.52 -2.42
N ARG A 468 -4.16 33.04 -3.64
CA ARG A 468 -4.34 31.61 -3.98
C ARG A 468 -3.37 30.69 -3.24
N GLU A 469 -2.15 31.11 -2.95
CA GLU A 469 -1.19 30.31 -2.19
C GLU A 469 -1.66 30.15 -0.74
N LYS A 470 -2.13 31.22 -0.12
CA LYS A 470 -2.75 31.15 1.22
C LYS A 470 -4.02 30.29 1.23
N ALA A 471 -4.84 30.36 0.18
CA ALA A 471 -6.01 29.49 0.06
C ALA A 471 -5.61 28.02 0.07
N LEU A 472 -4.59 27.64 -0.72
CA LEU A 472 -4.05 26.28 -0.75
C LEU A 472 -3.47 25.85 0.62
N GLU A 473 -2.80 26.73 1.34
CA GLU A 473 -2.29 26.47 2.69
C GLU A 473 -3.43 26.21 3.68
N ILE A 474 -4.48 27.03 3.65
CA ILE A 474 -5.67 26.88 4.51
C ILE A 474 -6.38 25.56 4.23
N ILE A 475 -6.57 25.20 2.95
CA ILE A 475 -7.18 23.94 2.57
C ILE A 475 -6.30 22.76 3.02
N ARG A 476 -5.00 22.85 2.81
CA ARG A 476 -4.05 21.80 3.23
C ARG A 476 -4.07 21.61 4.76
N LYS A 477 -4.13 22.72 5.51
CA LYS A 477 -4.27 22.66 6.96
C LYS A 477 -5.55 21.93 7.38
N ARG A 478 -6.69 22.22 6.75
CA ARG A 478 -7.97 21.53 7.02
C ARG A 478 -7.87 20.03 6.70
N ILE A 479 -7.20 19.65 5.59
CA ILE A 479 -6.98 18.24 5.26
C ILE A 479 -6.14 17.56 6.34
N ASN A 480 -5.07 18.21 6.79
CA ASN A 480 -4.19 17.68 7.84
C ASN A 480 -4.95 17.42 9.15
N GLU A 481 -5.72 18.42 9.61
CA GLU A 481 -6.57 18.32 10.81
C GLU A 481 -7.59 17.18 10.66
N THR A 482 -8.19 17.05 9.47
CA THR A 482 -9.12 15.94 9.17
C THR A 482 -8.43 14.57 9.29
N CYS A 483 -7.19 14.44 8.81
CA CYS A 483 -6.42 13.20 8.94
C CYS A 483 -6.16 12.85 10.42
N VAL A 484 -5.83 13.84 11.25
CA VAL A 484 -5.70 13.66 12.72
C VAL A 484 -7.00 13.14 13.32
N HIS A 485 -8.12 13.83 13.06
CA HIS A 485 -9.42 13.44 13.62
C HIS A 485 -9.86 12.04 13.18
N ILE A 486 -9.59 11.66 11.93
CA ILE A 486 -9.86 10.28 11.46
C ILE A 486 -9.06 9.27 12.28
N LEU A 487 -7.77 9.52 12.57
CA LEU A 487 -6.97 8.61 13.42
C LEU A 487 -7.52 8.56 14.85
N GLU A 488 -7.91 9.70 15.42
CA GLU A 488 -8.55 9.75 16.73
C GLU A 488 -9.88 8.97 16.76
N ASN A 489 -10.65 9.02 15.67
CA ASN A 489 -11.88 8.23 15.53
C ASN A 489 -11.58 6.74 15.56
N THR A 490 -10.44 6.29 15.00
CA THR A 490 -10.07 4.86 15.01
C THR A 490 -9.66 4.33 16.38
N ALA A 491 -9.39 5.19 17.37
CA ALA A 491 -9.00 4.79 18.72
C ALA A 491 -10.15 4.08 19.45
N VAL A 492 -9.95 2.84 19.86
CA VAL A 492 -10.91 2.09 20.70
C VAL A 492 -10.88 2.58 22.15
N PHE A 493 -9.73 3.03 22.61
CA PHE A 493 -9.56 3.76 23.86
C PHE A 493 -9.14 5.19 23.52
N LYS A 494 -10.04 6.16 23.70
CA LYS A 494 -9.77 7.57 23.40
C LYS A 494 -8.67 8.13 24.31
N THR A 495 -7.97 9.17 23.84
CA THR A 495 -6.86 9.81 24.59
C THR A 495 -7.31 10.75 25.71
N ASN A 496 -8.52 10.60 26.22
CA ASN A 496 -9.07 11.28 27.40
C ASN A 496 -8.92 10.41 28.66
N GLU A 497 -9.36 10.91 29.82
CA GLU A 497 -9.27 10.23 31.10
C GLU A 497 -10.04 8.89 31.09
N THR A 498 -11.28 8.89 30.62
CA THR A 498 -12.13 7.68 30.53
C THR A 498 -11.48 6.60 29.68
N GLY A 499 -11.01 6.94 28.49
CA GLY A 499 -10.35 6.00 27.58
C GLY A 499 -9.01 5.50 28.16
N THR A 500 -8.25 6.35 28.83
CA THR A 500 -7.00 5.95 29.52
C THR A 500 -7.26 4.94 30.61
N LEU A 501 -8.29 5.16 31.45
CA LEU A 501 -8.68 4.23 32.50
C LEU A 501 -9.19 2.90 31.92
N ALA A 502 -9.98 2.95 30.84
CA ALA A 502 -10.45 1.76 30.14
C ALA A 502 -9.29 0.95 29.55
N PHE A 503 -8.30 1.62 28.93
CA PHE A 503 -7.11 0.94 28.40
C PHE A 503 -6.33 0.23 29.50
N ARG A 504 -6.15 0.87 30.66
CA ARG A 504 -5.53 0.24 31.83
C ARG A 504 -6.34 -0.95 32.34
N ARG A 505 -7.69 -0.86 32.37
CA ARG A 505 -8.53 -2.01 32.76
C ARG A 505 -8.29 -3.20 31.82
N PHE A 506 -8.23 -2.97 30.52
CA PHE A 506 -7.90 -4.04 29.57
C PHE A 506 -6.53 -4.66 29.88
N LEU A 507 -5.47 -3.86 30.03
CA LEU A 507 -4.13 -4.37 30.28
C LEU A 507 -4.01 -5.08 31.64
N ASN A 508 -4.77 -4.64 32.65
CA ASN A 508 -4.83 -5.32 33.94
C ASN A 508 -5.38 -6.75 33.86
N THR A 509 -6.24 -7.06 32.85
CA THR A 509 -6.69 -8.46 32.63
C THR A 509 -5.54 -9.39 32.26
N LEU A 510 -4.43 -8.84 31.78
CA LEU A 510 -3.18 -9.53 31.44
C LEU A 510 -2.10 -9.38 32.52
N SER A 511 -2.44 -8.84 33.70
CA SER A 511 -1.48 -8.52 34.77
C SER A 511 -0.35 -7.58 34.31
N ILE A 512 -0.64 -6.69 33.34
CA ILE A 512 0.23 -5.60 32.91
C ILE A 512 -0.16 -4.33 33.68
N LYS A 513 0.81 -3.74 34.39
CA LYS A 513 0.58 -2.61 35.32
C LYS A 513 1.45 -1.42 34.97
#